data_7919718fd293b463360cc4dbbb710e52
#
_entry.id   7919718fd293b463360cc4dbbb710e52
#
_cell.length_a   1.000
_cell.length_b   1.000
_cell.length_c   1.000
_cell.angle_alpha   90.00
_cell.angle_beta   90.00
_cell.angle_gamma   90.00
#
_symmetry.space_group_name_H-M   'P 1'
#
loop_
_entity.id
_entity.type
_entity.pdbx_description
1 polymer ?
#
loop_
_entity_poly.entity_id
_entity_poly.type
_entity_poly.pdbx_seq_one_letter_code
_entity_poly.pdbx_strand_id
1 'polypeptide(L)'
;MYSELLYEVRDPVAIVTLNRPDRLNALTGRLLAEMKHAIAAAESDERVVGIVLTGAGRGFSAGADMQDLQNTATAGGTRASREPLPESSPGDPSLGPDFQVTYGYLLAVRKPLLAAINGPCAGLGFVIAMMCDLRFASERATFTTAFANRGLIAEHGVSWILPRLIGPSRALDILWSGRKFDAAEADRLGILNRLLPHDDLLAEATRYIEELAAKSAPASLMIMKQQVYKHLMMSLGPALEETNALMTESLRRQDFKEGVASYLEKRPPKFERVRPVSRPGSENS
;
A
#
# COMPACT_ATOMS: atom_id res chain seq x y z
N MET A 1 -17.42 -13.11 -3.79
CA MET A 1 -16.77 -12.76 -5.09
C MET A 1 -16.82 -11.26 -5.21
N TYR A 2 -15.71 -10.59 -5.53
CA TYR A 2 -15.68 -9.13 -5.70
C TYR A 2 -16.36 -8.75 -7.02
N SER A 3 -16.97 -7.57 -7.09
CA SER A 3 -17.67 -7.07 -8.28
C SER A 3 -16.88 -6.01 -9.05
N GLU A 4 -16.08 -5.21 -8.34
CA GLU A 4 -15.30 -4.12 -8.91
C GLU A 4 -13.78 -4.32 -8.75
N LEU A 5 -13.35 -5.50 -8.27
CA LEU A 5 -11.97 -5.84 -8.00
C LEU A 5 -11.68 -7.28 -8.42
N LEU A 6 -10.45 -7.54 -8.90
CA LEU A 6 -9.94 -8.90 -9.08
C LEU A 6 -8.89 -9.17 -7.98
N TYR A 7 -8.95 -10.38 -7.44
CA TYR A 7 -8.03 -10.84 -6.41
C TYR A 7 -7.48 -12.22 -6.77
N GLU A 8 -6.18 -12.32 -6.84
CA GLU A 8 -5.49 -13.56 -7.17
C GLU A 8 -4.31 -13.76 -6.22
N VAL A 9 -4.10 -15.00 -5.80
CA VAL A 9 -2.89 -15.39 -5.05
C VAL A 9 -2.06 -16.33 -5.90
N ARG A 10 -0.85 -15.87 -6.22
CA ARG A 10 0.23 -16.66 -6.84
C ARG A 10 1.36 -16.72 -5.82
N ASP A 11 1.40 -17.77 -5.00
CA ASP A 11 2.42 -17.90 -3.95
C ASP A 11 3.81 -17.50 -4.49
N PRO A 12 4.50 -16.50 -3.91
CA PRO A 12 4.24 -15.81 -2.64
C PRO A 12 3.52 -14.44 -2.76
N VAL A 13 2.86 -14.14 -3.87
CA VAL A 13 2.32 -12.82 -4.21
C VAL A 13 0.80 -12.82 -4.23
N ALA A 14 0.17 -11.86 -3.55
CA ALA A 14 -1.23 -11.51 -3.79
C ALA A 14 -1.31 -10.34 -4.78
N ILE A 15 -2.12 -10.47 -5.81
CA ILE A 15 -2.38 -9.41 -6.79
C ILE A 15 -3.80 -8.90 -6.57
N VAL A 16 -3.90 -7.60 -6.25
CA VAL A 16 -5.14 -6.86 -6.06
C VAL A 16 -5.29 -5.92 -7.25
N THR A 17 -6.27 -6.16 -8.11
CA THR A 17 -6.46 -5.36 -9.32
C THR A 17 -7.77 -4.58 -9.24
N LEU A 18 -7.70 -3.26 -9.23
CA LEU A 18 -8.85 -2.37 -9.36
C LEU A 18 -9.50 -2.63 -10.73
N ASN A 19 -10.79 -3.00 -10.79
CA ASN A 19 -11.39 -3.57 -12.01
C ASN A 19 -12.67 -2.83 -12.43
N ARG A 20 -12.51 -1.56 -12.78
CA ARG A 20 -13.50 -0.74 -13.48
C ARG A 20 -12.84 -0.05 -14.69
N PRO A 21 -12.28 -0.81 -15.67
CA PRO A 21 -11.43 -0.26 -16.72
C PRO A 21 -12.13 0.80 -17.58
N ASP A 22 -13.44 0.66 -17.83
CA ASP A 22 -14.25 1.63 -18.60
C ASP A 22 -14.38 3.00 -17.90
N ARG A 23 -14.11 3.05 -16.60
CA ARG A 23 -14.11 4.25 -15.76
C ARG A 23 -12.71 4.61 -15.25
N LEU A 24 -11.65 4.10 -15.90
CA LEU A 24 -10.26 4.26 -15.43
C LEU A 24 -10.10 3.92 -13.95
N ASN A 25 -10.79 2.89 -13.48
CA ASN A 25 -10.77 2.42 -12.10
C ASN A 25 -11.12 3.52 -11.08
N ALA A 26 -12.09 4.38 -11.42
CA ALA A 26 -12.64 5.37 -10.50
C ALA A 26 -13.16 4.68 -9.23
N LEU A 27 -12.82 5.23 -8.08
CA LEU A 27 -12.99 4.63 -6.77
C LEU A 27 -14.39 4.93 -6.22
N THR A 28 -15.25 3.92 -6.23
CA THR A 28 -16.53 3.92 -5.52
C THR A 28 -16.37 3.49 -4.08
N GLY A 29 -17.39 3.71 -3.26
CA GLY A 29 -17.41 3.14 -1.90
C GLY A 29 -17.28 1.61 -1.90
N ARG A 30 -17.86 0.91 -2.91
CA ARG A 30 -17.74 -0.54 -3.07
C ARG A 30 -16.32 -0.96 -3.40
N LEU A 31 -15.69 -0.38 -4.42
CA LEU A 31 -14.31 -0.72 -4.80
C LEU A 31 -13.33 -0.51 -3.64
N LEU A 32 -13.49 0.58 -2.88
CA LEU A 32 -12.68 0.85 -1.69
C LEU A 32 -12.84 -0.21 -0.60
N ALA A 33 -14.07 -0.67 -0.34
CA ALA A 33 -14.32 -1.72 0.64
C ALA A 33 -13.83 -3.08 0.16
N GLU A 34 -14.04 -3.42 -1.13
CA GLU A 34 -13.51 -4.64 -1.73
C GLU A 34 -11.96 -4.66 -1.68
N MET A 35 -11.31 -3.52 -1.96
CA MET A 35 -9.86 -3.37 -1.85
C MET A 35 -9.38 -3.61 -0.41
N LYS A 36 -10.05 -2.99 0.56
CA LYS A 36 -9.72 -3.16 1.98
C LYS A 36 -9.87 -4.63 2.41
N HIS A 37 -10.95 -5.28 1.98
CA HIS A 37 -11.20 -6.70 2.28
C HIS A 37 -10.17 -7.61 1.59
N ALA A 38 -9.83 -7.38 0.33
CA ALA A 38 -8.82 -8.15 -0.40
C ALA A 38 -7.42 -8.05 0.25
N ILE A 39 -7.05 -6.84 0.69
CA ILE A 39 -5.79 -6.62 1.43
C ILE A 39 -5.81 -7.38 2.76
N ALA A 40 -6.92 -7.37 3.50
CA ALA A 40 -7.06 -8.14 4.74
C ALA A 40 -6.98 -9.66 4.50
N ALA A 41 -7.59 -10.14 3.42
CA ALA A 41 -7.49 -11.55 3.01
C ALA A 41 -6.05 -11.93 2.65
N ALA A 42 -5.34 -11.10 1.87
CA ALA A 42 -3.94 -11.31 1.53
C ALA A 42 -3.03 -11.29 2.78
N GLU A 43 -3.31 -10.41 3.74
CA GLU A 43 -2.57 -10.32 4.98
C GLU A 43 -2.73 -11.58 5.85
N SER A 44 -3.90 -12.19 5.80
CA SER A 44 -4.25 -13.40 6.57
C SER A 44 -3.86 -14.71 5.86
N ASP A 45 -3.48 -14.69 4.60
CA ASP A 45 -3.06 -15.87 3.84
C ASP A 45 -1.57 -16.16 4.05
N GLU A 46 -1.22 -17.26 4.72
CA GLU A 46 0.17 -17.63 5.00
C GLU A 46 1.04 -17.82 3.74
N ARG A 47 0.43 -18.13 2.60
CA ARG A 47 1.15 -18.24 1.33
C ARG A 47 1.71 -16.90 0.85
N VAL A 48 1.07 -15.80 1.23
CA VAL A 48 1.40 -14.45 0.75
C VAL A 48 2.53 -13.83 1.56
N VAL A 49 3.59 -13.40 0.90
CA VAL A 49 4.69 -12.61 1.48
C VAL A 49 4.54 -11.14 1.17
N GLY A 50 4.00 -10.78 0.02
CA GLY A 50 3.75 -9.40 -0.35
C GLY A 50 2.54 -9.22 -1.27
N ILE A 51 2.08 -7.99 -1.38
CA ILE A 51 0.86 -7.61 -2.08
C ILE A 51 1.22 -6.62 -3.18
N VAL A 52 0.74 -6.87 -4.40
CA VAL A 52 0.82 -5.95 -5.54
C VAL A 52 -0.56 -5.37 -5.80
N LEU A 53 -0.70 -4.05 -5.74
CA LEU A 53 -1.90 -3.30 -6.09
C LEU A 53 -1.73 -2.68 -7.46
N THR A 54 -2.65 -2.94 -8.39
CA THR A 54 -2.61 -2.41 -9.77
C THR A 54 -4.00 -2.10 -10.29
N GLY A 55 -4.11 -1.59 -11.53
CA GLY A 55 -5.38 -1.31 -12.19
C GLY A 55 -5.58 -2.14 -13.44
N ALA A 56 -6.81 -2.58 -13.70
CA ALA A 56 -7.19 -3.22 -14.95
C ALA A 56 -7.21 -2.20 -16.11
N GLY A 57 -6.86 -2.65 -17.31
CA GLY A 57 -6.88 -1.83 -18.51
C GLY A 57 -5.80 -0.75 -18.52
N ARG A 58 -6.13 0.44 -19.04
CA ARG A 58 -5.14 1.49 -19.36
C ARG A 58 -4.76 2.42 -18.20
N GLY A 59 -5.33 2.28 -17.00
CA GLY A 59 -5.10 3.19 -15.89
C GLY A 59 -4.97 2.50 -14.55
N PHE A 60 -4.24 3.14 -13.64
CA PHE A 60 -4.22 2.72 -12.24
C PHE A 60 -5.54 3.10 -11.56
N SER A 61 -5.80 4.41 -11.44
CA SER A 61 -7.09 4.93 -10.95
C SER A 61 -7.23 6.42 -11.27
N ALA A 62 -8.43 6.80 -11.76
CA ALA A 62 -8.80 8.20 -11.99
C ALA A 62 -9.15 8.97 -10.70
N GLY A 63 -9.08 8.34 -9.53
CA GLY A 63 -9.50 8.92 -8.24
C GLY A 63 -10.95 8.62 -7.88
N ALA A 64 -11.55 9.44 -7.03
CA ALA A 64 -12.93 9.24 -6.60
C ALA A 64 -13.91 9.25 -7.79
N ASP A 65 -14.93 8.41 -7.74
CA ASP A 65 -15.97 8.38 -8.78
C ASP A 65 -16.72 9.72 -8.82
N MET A 66 -16.85 10.30 -10.03
CA MET A 66 -17.44 11.62 -10.21
C MET A 66 -18.91 11.66 -9.81
N GLN A 67 -19.66 10.56 -9.97
CA GLN A 67 -21.04 10.48 -9.52
C GLN A 67 -21.15 10.54 -8.00
N ASP A 68 -20.22 9.87 -7.30
CA ASP A 68 -20.17 9.89 -5.83
C ASP A 68 -19.75 11.29 -5.32
N LEU A 69 -18.84 11.98 -6.01
CA LEU A 69 -18.48 13.36 -5.71
C LEU A 69 -19.65 14.31 -5.91
N GLN A 70 -20.38 14.18 -7.01
CA GLN A 70 -21.55 15.01 -7.31
C GLN A 70 -22.65 14.79 -6.27
N ASN A 71 -22.93 13.54 -5.91
CA ASN A 71 -23.90 13.21 -4.87
C ASN A 71 -23.50 13.82 -3.51
N THR A 72 -22.22 13.76 -3.18
CA THR A 72 -21.68 14.35 -1.94
C THR A 72 -21.82 15.88 -1.95
N ALA A 73 -21.51 16.55 -3.06
CA ALA A 73 -21.65 18.00 -3.19
C ALA A 73 -23.11 18.43 -3.06
N THR A 74 -24.04 17.70 -3.66
CA THR A 74 -25.49 17.97 -3.59
C THR A 74 -26.06 17.73 -2.19
N ALA A 75 -25.52 16.74 -1.46
CA ALA A 75 -25.96 16.40 -0.10
C ALA A 75 -25.28 17.24 1.00
N GLY A 76 -24.62 18.36 0.65
CA GLY A 76 -23.96 19.23 1.62
C GLY A 76 -22.78 18.56 2.36
N GLY A 77 -22.07 17.64 1.69
CA GLY A 77 -20.90 16.98 2.25
C GLY A 77 -21.18 15.65 2.97
N THR A 78 -22.44 15.24 3.09
CA THR A 78 -22.81 13.97 3.73
C THR A 78 -22.70 12.82 2.73
N ARG A 79 -21.81 11.85 2.96
CA ARG A 79 -21.79 10.60 2.18
C ARG A 79 -23.02 9.76 2.50
N ALA A 80 -23.82 9.43 1.49
CA ALA A 80 -24.91 8.48 1.65
C ALA A 80 -24.35 7.09 2.02
N SER A 81 -24.85 6.51 3.11
CA SER A 81 -24.59 5.13 3.48
C SER A 81 -25.16 4.21 2.37
N ARG A 82 -24.31 3.40 1.76
CA ARG A 82 -24.69 2.38 0.79
C ARG A 82 -24.56 1.00 1.45
N GLU A 83 -25.10 -0.02 0.76
CA GLU A 83 -25.18 -1.44 1.15
C GLU A 83 -24.09 -1.92 2.13
N PRO A 84 -24.43 -2.83 3.06
CA PRO A 84 -23.45 -3.38 3.99
C PRO A 84 -22.30 -4.02 3.21
N LEU A 85 -21.12 -3.45 3.35
CA LEU A 85 -19.89 -3.93 2.75
C LEU A 85 -19.19 -4.82 3.79
N PRO A 86 -18.44 -5.84 3.36
CA PRO A 86 -17.75 -6.71 4.31
C PRO A 86 -16.85 -5.87 5.22
N GLU A 87 -17.09 -5.92 6.51
CA GLU A 87 -16.22 -5.30 7.49
C GLU A 87 -14.86 -6.01 7.48
N SER A 88 -13.83 -5.26 7.29
CA SER A 88 -12.45 -5.76 7.33
C SER A 88 -11.54 -4.72 7.95
N SER A 89 -10.56 -5.18 8.68
CA SER A 89 -9.59 -4.32 9.36
C SER A 89 -8.18 -4.85 9.10
N PRO A 90 -7.63 -4.62 7.89
CA PRO A 90 -6.23 -4.95 7.64
C PRO A 90 -5.30 -4.07 8.46
N GLY A 91 -4.08 -4.53 8.62
CA GLY A 91 -3.03 -3.85 9.36
C GLY A 91 -2.93 -4.27 10.83
N ASP A 92 -1.79 -3.95 11.41
CA ASP A 92 -1.48 -4.28 12.79
C ASP A 92 -2.11 -3.24 13.75
N PRO A 93 -3.08 -3.66 14.61
CA PRO A 93 -3.72 -2.75 15.55
C PRO A 93 -2.74 -2.23 16.63
N SER A 94 -1.62 -2.91 16.87
CA SER A 94 -0.63 -2.51 17.86
C SER A 94 0.14 -1.22 17.49
N LEU A 95 0.08 -0.81 16.21
CA LEU A 95 0.69 0.45 15.75
C LEU A 95 -0.05 1.70 16.24
N GLY A 96 -1.22 1.53 16.83
CA GLY A 96 -1.99 2.62 17.42
C GLY A 96 -3.06 3.20 16.50
N PRO A 97 -3.90 4.12 17.02
CA PRO A 97 -5.09 4.61 16.33
C PRO A 97 -4.79 5.40 15.06
N ASP A 98 -3.66 6.08 14.96
CA ASP A 98 -3.28 6.89 13.80
C ASP A 98 -3.18 6.06 12.51
N PHE A 99 -2.83 4.78 12.65
CA PHE A 99 -2.75 3.83 11.53
C PHE A 99 -4.08 3.11 11.23
N GLN A 100 -5.14 3.37 11.99
CA GLN A 100 -6.43 2.69 11.79
C GLN A 100 -7.44 3.56 11.02
N VAL A 101 -7.10 4.83 10.73
CA VAL A 101 -8.01 5.79 10.11
C VAL A 101 -7.85 5.85 8.60
N THR A 102 -8.94 6.09 7.90
CA THR A 102 -9.04 6.33 6.46
C THR A 102 -8.19 5.35 5.64
N TYR A 103 -7.08 5.79 5.03
CA TYR A 103 -6.13 4.96 4.28
C TYR A 103 -4.81 4.73 5.03
N GLY A 104 -4.69 5.23 6.26
CA GLY A 104 -3.52 4.99 7.14
C GLY A 104 -3.29 3.50 7.39
N TYR A 105 -4.34 2.68 7.34
CA TYR A 105 -4.23 1.24 7.48
C TYR A 105 -3.29 0.59 6.45
N LEU A 106 -3.08 1.19 5.26
CA LEU A 106 -2.16 0.67 4.25
C LEU A 106 -0.70 0.67 4.76
N LEU A 107 -0.36 1.66 5.59
CA LEU A 107 0.95 1.72 6.24
C LEU A 107 1.09 0.67 7.35
N ALA A 108 -0.03 0.26 7.95
CA ALA A 108 -0.08 -0.76 9.01
C ALA A 108 -0.16 -2.21 8.51
N VAL A 109 -0.44 -2.44 7.22
CA VAL A 109 -0.44 -3.79 6.63
C VAL A 109 0.89 -4.47 6.91
N ARG A 110 0.85 -5.69 7.48
CA ARG A 110 2.05 -6.40 7.96
C ARG A 110 2.93 -6.97 6.86
N LYS A 111 2.45 -6.97 5.63
CA LYS A 111 3.18 -7.47 4.46
C LYS A 111 3.61 -6.31 3.56
N PRO A 112 4.72 -6.40 2.83
CA PRO A 112 5.07 -5.45 1.81
C PRO A 112 3.89 -5.18 0.86
N LEU A 113 3.56 -3.91 0.64
CA LEU A 113 2.50 -3.46 -0.26
C LEU A 113 3.11 -2.59 -1.35
N LEU A 114 3.05 -3.06 -2.59
CA LEU A 114 3.64 -2.41 -3.76
C LEU A 114 2.54 -1.93 -4.70
N ALA A 115 2.53 -0.64 -5.05
CA ALA A 115 1.71 -0.11 -6.12
C ALA A 115 2.41 -0.29 -7.48
N ALA A 116 1.81 -1.07 -8.38
CA ALA A 116 2.22 -1.20 -9.78
C ALA A 116 1.34 -0.27 -10.63
N ILE A 117 1.83 0.93 -10.91
CA ILE A 117 1.07 2.04 -11.49
C ILE A 117 1.15 1.94 -13.01
N ASN A 118 0.14 1.31 -13.63
CA ASN A 118 0.13 0.96 -15.05
C ASN A 118 -0.28 2.11 -15.99
N GLY A 119 -0.80 3.23 -15.47
CA GLY A 119 -1.28 4.35 -16.28
C GLY A 119 -1.73 5.53 -15.42
N PRO A 120 -2.73 6.33 -15.85
CA PRO A 120 -3.23 7.46 -15.10
C PRO A 120 -3.53 7.14 -13.64
N CYS A 121 -2.98 7.97 -12.74
CA CYS A 121 -3.06 7.86 -11.29
C CYS A 121 -3.40 9.24 -10.72
N ALA A 122 -4.66 9.46 -10.34
CA ALA A 122 -5.17 10.79 -10.03
C ALA A 122 -5.93 10.85 -8.69
N GLY A 123 -5.91 12.01 -8.04
CA GLY A 123 -6.70 12.31 -6.85
C GLY A 123 -6.55 11.24 -5.76
N LEU A 124 -7.66 10.60 -5.37
CA LEU A 124 -7.65 9.53 -4.37
C LEU A 124 -6.80 8.31 -4.80
N GLY A 125 -6.73 8.01 -6.11
CA GLY A 125 -5.84 6.97 -6.63
C GLY A 125 -4.36 7.31 -6.37
N PHE A 126 -3.99 8.58 -6.54
CA PHE A 126 -2.65 9.07 -6.18
C PHE A 126 -2.39 8.90 -4.68
N VAL A 127 -3.33 9.27 -3.81
CA VAL A 127 -3.20 9.08 -2.35
C VAL A 127 -2.94 7.61 -2.01
N ILE A 128 -3.75 6.69 -2.54
CA ILE A 128 -3.60 5.25 -2.28
C ILE A 128 -2.22 4.75 -2.73
N ALA A 129 -1.74 5.18 -3.91
CA ALA A 129 -0.41 4.83 -4.38
C ALA A 129 0.69 5.38 -3.46
N MET A 130 0.53 6.59 -2.91
CA MET A 130 1.50 7.17 -1.94
C MET A 130 1.48 6.44 -0.59
N MET A 131 0.36 5.84 -0.20
CA MET A 131 0.23 5.05 1.03
C MET A 131 0.73 3.60 0.88
N CYS A 132 1.08 3.15 -0.31
CA CYS A 132 1.82 1.89 -0.50
C CYS A 132 3.29 2.05 -0.09
N ASP A 133 3.95 0.95 0.29
CA ASP A 133 5.37 0.98 0.69
C ASP A 133 6.27 1.36 -0.47
N LEU A 134 6.02 0.74 -1.63
CA LEU A 134 6.79 0.95 -2.86
C LEU A 134 5.87 1.31 -4.02
N ARG A 135 6.42 2.05 -4.98
CA ARG A 135 5.74 2.48 -6.21
C ARG A 135 6.62 2.15 -7.41
N PHE A 136 6.19 1.18 -8.21
CA PHE A 136 6.72 0.94 -9.54
C PHE A 136 5.74 1.53 -10.54
N ALA A 137 6.21 2.22 -11.53
CA ALA A 137 5.34 2.82 -12.53
C ALA A 137 5.77 2.47 -13.95
N SER A 138 4.78 2.31 -14.80
CA SER A 138 4.97 2.29 -16.24
C SER A 138 5.42 3.65 -16.74
N GLU A 139 6.26 3.69 -17.77
CA GLU A 139 6.60 4.88 -18.53
C GLU A 139 5.37 5.63 -19.10
N ARG A 140 4.23 4.92 -19.26
CA ARG A 140 2.94 5.48 -19.68
C ARG A 140 2.13 6.10 -18.54
N ALA A 141 2.58 5.98 -17.30
CA ALA A 141 1.86 6.52 -16.15
C ALA A 141 1.88 8.06 -16.15
N THR A 142 0.77 8.64 -15.72
CA THR A 142 0.65 10.08 -15.50
C THR A 142 0.00 10.33 -14.16
N PHE A 143 0.38 11.41 -13.53
CA PHE A 143 -0.01 11.73 -12.16
C PHE A 143 -0.66 13.10 -12.07
N THR A 144 -1.61 13.25 -11.16
CA THR A 144 -2.16 14.55 -10.74
C THR A 144 -2.84 14.41 -9.38
N THR A 145 -2.73 15.41 -8.55
CA THR A 145 -3.51 15.47 -7.29
C THR A 145 -4.91 16.02 -7.53
N ALA A 146 -5.03 17.04 -8.39
CA ALA A 146 -6.27 17.68 -8.80
C ALA A 146 -7.17 18.20 -7.65
N PHE A 147 -6.68 18.27 -6.41
CA PHE A 147 -7.47 18.70 -5.24
C PHE A 147 -7.78 20.19 -5.29
N ALA A 148 -6.76 21.05 -5.36
CA ALA A 148 -6.91 22.49 -5.38
C ALA A 148 -7.79 22.96 -6.55
N ASN A 149 -7.70 22.33 -7.71
CA ASN A 149 -8.51 22.62 -8.90
C ASN A 149 -10.01 22.34 -8.70
N ARG A 150 -10.37 21.66 -7.61
CA ARG A 150 -11.76 21.36 -7.21
C ARG A 150 -12.15 22.01 -5.89
N GLY A 151 -11.34 22.94 -5.37
CA GLY A 151 -11.56 23.58 -4.08
C GLY A 151 -11.35 22.64 -2.88
N LEU A 152 -10.62 21.53 -3.08
CA LEU A 152 -10.32 20.56 -2.04
C LEU A 152 -8.89 20.79 -1.49
N ILE A 153 -8.68 20.32 -0.28
CA ILE A 153 -7.39 20.37 0.41
C ILE A 153 -6.55 19.12 0.06
N ALA A 154 -5.36 19.00 0.64
CA ALA A 154 -4.53 17.79 0.58
C ALA A 154 -5.16 16.68 1.45
N GLU A 155 -6.04 15.88 0.84
CA GLU A 155 -6.91 14.92 1.53
C GLU A 155 -6.17 13.65 1.98
N HIS A 156 -6.79 12.96 2.93
CA HIS A 156 -6.49 11.56 3.28
C HIS A 156 -5.03 11.28 3.66
N GLY A 157 -4.34 12.26 4.24
CA GLY A 157 -2.96 12.10 4.70
C GLY A 157 -1.89 12.28 3.61
N VAL A 158 -2.25 12.69 2.39
CA VAL A 158 -1.24 13.01 1.36
C VAL A 158 -0.34 14.17 1.80
N SER A 159 -0.85 15.11 2.60
CA SER A 159 -0.07 16.19 3.22
C SER A 159 0.99 15.70 4.21
N TRP A 160 0.81 14.49 4.76
CA TRP A 160 1.78 13.86 5.65
C TRP A 160 2.82 13.04 4.89
N ILE A 161 2.37 12.20 3.94
CA ILE A 161 3.28 11.25 3.27
C ILE A 161 4.08 11.90 2.13
N LEU A 162 3.46 12.74 1.30
CA LEU A 162 4.10 13.29 0.11
C LEU A 162 5.35 14.14 0.44
N PRO A 163 5.30 15.10 1.40
CA PRO A 163 6.50 15.87 1.76
C PRO A 163 7.61 15.02 2.40
N ARG A 164 7.29 13.86 2.96
CA ARG A 164 8.28 12.89 3.46
C ARG A 164 8.98 12.13 2.34
N LEU A 165 8.31 11.97 1.21
CA LEU A 165 8.90 11.33 0.02
C LEU A 165 9.77 12.33 -0.77
N ILE A 166 9.28 13.55 -1.02
CA ILE A 166 9.88 14.47 -2.01
C ILE A 166 10.29 15.84 -1.45
N GLY A 167 10.12 16.04 -0.16
CA GLY A 167 10.36 17.32 0.49
C GLY A 167 9.16 18.29 0.37
N PRO A 168 9.04 19.27 1.29
CA PRO A 168 7.85 20.11 1.37
C PRO A 168 7.66 21.02 0.14
N SER A 169 8.72 21.59 -0.43
CA SER A 169 8.62 22.50 -1.58
C SER A 169 8.05 21.80 -2.83
N ARG A 170 8.55 20.61 -3.17
CA ARG A 170 8.05 19.83 -4.32
C ARG A 170 6.63 19.31 -4.07
N ALA A 171 6.33 18.95 -2.82
CA ALA A 171 4.98 18.54 -2.45
C ALA A 171 3.98 19.68 -2.63
N LEU A 172 4.30 20.90 -2.20
CA LEU A 172 3.46 22.09 -2.37
C LEU A 172 3.25 22.44 -3.84
N ASP A 173 4.30 22.37 -4.69
CA ASP A 173 4.16 22.59 -6.14
C ASP A 173 3.11 21.65 -6.75
N ILE A 174 3.19 20.36 -6.44
CA ILE A 174 2.25 19.35 -6.95
C ILE A 174 0.83 19.58 -6.39
N LEU A 175 0.72 19.83 -5.09
CA LEU A 175 -0.57 19.96 -4.41
C LEU A 175 -1.31 21.25 -4.82
N TRP A 176 -0.61 22.37 -4.95
CA TRP A 176 -1.21 23.64 -5.31
C TRP A 176 -1.58 23.76 -6.78
N SER A 177 -0.64 23.36 -7.66
CA SER A 177 -0.88 23.44 -9.10
C SER A 177 -1.93 22.43 -9.57
N GLY A 178 -2.00 21.26 -8.93
CA GLY A 178 -2.83 20.15 -9.39
C GLY A 178 -2.52 19.73 -10.83
N ARG A 179 -1.34 20.13 -11.35
CA ARG A 179 -0.92 19.85 -12.72
C ARG A 179 -0.75 18.37 -12.97
N LYS A 180 -0.85 17.98 -14.23
CA LYS A 180 -0.41 16.66 -14.66
C LYS A 180 1.11 16.64 -14.81
N PHE A 181 1.71 15.53 -14.44
CA PHE A 181 3.12 15.22 -14.67
C PHE A 181 3.28 13.76 -15.09
N ASP A 182 4.32 13.46 -15.81
CA ASP A 182 4.60 12.14 -16.36
C ASP A 182 5.40 11.26 -15.37
N ALA A 183 5.61 10.01 -15.76
CA ALA A 183 6.33 9.04 -14.96
C ALA A 183 7.82 9.39 -14.83
N ALA A 184 8.42 9.99 -15.85
CA ALA A 184 9.82 10.41 -15.81
C ALA A 184 10.02 11.58 -14.82
N GLU A 185 9.06 12.51 -14.74
CA GLU A 185 9.09 13.55 -13.72
C GLU A 185 8.85 12.97 -12.32
N ALA A 186 7.90 12.04 -12.16
CA ALA A 186 7.65 11.36 -10.89
C ALA A 186 8.91 10.65 -10.37
N ASP A 187 9.67 10.02 -11.25
CA ASP A 187 10.94 9.38 -10.93
C ASP A 187 12.00 10.40 -10.48
N ARG A 188 12.19 11.48 -11.25
CA ARG A 188 13.14 12.57 -10.88
C ARG A 188 12.79 13.25 -9.55
N LEU A 189 11.51 13.30 -9.20
CA LEU A 189 11.04 13.86 -7.93
C LEU A 189 11.29 12.93 -6.74
N GLY A 190 11.54 11.64 -6.99
CA GLY A 190 11.72 10.62 -5.96
C GLY A 190 10.39 10.01 -5.48
N ILE A 191 9.32 10.15 -6.24
CA ILE A 191 8.04 9.48 -5.98
C ILE A 191 8.13 7.98 -6.25
N LEU A 192 8.84 7.59 -7.31
CA LEU A 192 8.93 6.21 -7.77
C LEU A 192 10.16 5.50 -7.19
N ASN A 193 10.02 4.20 -6.97
CA ASN A 193 11.13 3.30 -6.67
C ASN A 193 11.70 2.66 -7.95
N ARG A 194 10.85 2.49 -8.98
CA ARG A 194 11.26 2.05 -10.32
C ARG A 194 10.35 2.65 -11.39
N LEU A 195 10.96 3.05 -12.50
CA LEU A 195 10.31 3.40 -13.76
C LEU A 195 10.60 2.29 -14.76
N LEU A 196 9.57 1.72 -15.36
CA LEU A 196 9.67 0.48 -16.15
C LEU A 196 8.94 0.61 -17.50
N PRO A 197 9.36 -0.14 -18.53
CA PRO A 197 8.54 -0.37 -19.71
C PRO A 197 7.15 -0.89 -19.31
N HIS A 198 6.12 -0.47 -20.03
CA HIS A 198 4.74 -0.78 -19.66
C HIS A 198 4.48 -2.28 -19.50
N ASP A 199 4.98 -3.05 -20.46
CA ASP A 199 4.69 -4.48 -20.55
C ASP A 199 5.44 -5.31 -19.49
N ASP A 200 6.49 -4.74 -18.88
CA ASP A 200 7.31 -5.39 -17.85
C ASP A 200 6.80 -5.08 -16.42
N LEU A 201 5.95 -4.07 -16.26
CA LEU A 201 5.60 -3.52 -14.94
C LEU A 201 5.09 -4.57 -13.95
N LEU A 202 4.09 -5.35 -14.33
CA LEU A 202 3.47 -6.32 -13.42
C LEU A 202 4.42 -7.49 -13.12
N ALA A 203 5.15 -7.95 -14.14
CA ALA A 203 6.15 -9.01 -13.99
C ALA A 203 7.27 -8.58 -13.04
N GLU A 204 7.80 -7.37 -13.18
CA GLU A 204 8.83 -6.83 -12.31
C GLU A 204 8.35 -6.58 -10.87
N ALA A 205 7.10 -6.11 -10.70
CA ALA A 205 6.49 -5.97 -9.39
C ALA A 205 6.33 -7.32 -8.68
N THR A 206 5.87 -8.34 -9.41
CA THR A 206 5.72 -9.70 -8.90
C THR A 206 7.08 -10.30 -8.55
N ARG A 207 8.04 -10.22 -9.47
CA ARG A 207 9.41 -10.71 -9.28
C ARG A 207 10.08 -10.09 -8.05
N TYR A 208 9.86 -8.81 -7.79
CA TYR A 208 10.42 -8.15 -6.61
C TYR A 208 9.92 -8.80 -5.30
N ILE A 209 8.63 -9.11 -5.21
CA ILE A 209 8.07 -9.82 -4.03
C ILE A 209 8.59 -11.25 -3.95
N GLU A 210 8.71 -11.96 -5.07
CA GLU A 210 9.30 -13.30 -5.13
C GLU A 210 10.76 -13.29 -4.63
N GLU A 211 11.54 -12.28 -5.01
CA GLU A 211 12.92 -12.11 -4.52
C GLU A 211 12.96 -11.83 -3.02
N LEU A 212 12.05 -11.01 -2.50
CA LEU A 212 11.94 -10.81 -1.05
C LEU A 212 11.61 -12.12 -0.34
N ALA A 213 10.66 -12.89 -0.85
CA ALA A 213 10.26 -14.17 -0.28
C ALA A 213 11.39 -15.20 -0.29
N ALA A 214 12.24 -15.18 -1.31
CA ALA A 214 13.35 -16.10 -1.46
C ALA A 214 14.58 -15.77 -0.59
N LYS A 215 14.75 -14.49 -0.21
CA LYS A 215 16.00 -14.01 0.40
C LYS A 215 15.83 -13.39 1.79
N SER A 216 14.61 -13.02 2.18
CA SER A 216 14.35 -12.23 3.39
C SER A 216 13.31 -12.90 4.28
N ALA A 217 13.56 -12.90 5.59
CA ALA A 217 12.58 -13.41 6.54
C ALA A 217 11.32 -12.53 6.57
N PRO A 218 10.12 -13.08 6.28
CA PRO A 218 8.88 -12.30 6.24
C PRO A 218 8.58 -11.56 7.55
N ALA A 219 8.92 -12.13 8.70
CA ALA A 219 8.81 -11.47 9.99
C ALA A 219 9.72 -10.24 10.11
N SER A 220 10.92 -10.27 9.52
CA SER A 220 11.82 -9.12 9.49
C SER A 220 11.28 -8.01 8.58
N LEU A 221 10.73 -8.35 7.42
CA LEU A 221 10.10 -7.37 6.52
C LEU A 221 8.94 -6.65 7.23
N MET A 222 8.09 -7.39 7.94
CA MET A 222 6.99 -6.85 8.73
C MET A 222 7.50 -5.86 9.78
N ILE A 223 8.47 -6.26 10.60
CA ILE A 223 8.98 -5.43 11.69
C ILE A 223 9.68 -4.17 11.15
N MET A 224 10.50 -4.30 10.10
CA MET A 224 11.18 -3.16 9.48
C MET A 224 10.17 -2.14 8.95
N LYS A 225 9.08 -2.59 8.32
CA LYS A 225 8.01 -1.71 7.85
C LYS A 225 7.39 -0.95 9.02
N GLN A 226 7.03 -1.65 10.11
CA GLN A 226 6.46 -1.05 11.31
C GLN A 226 7.43 -0.03 11.94
N GLN A 227 8.71 -0.39 12.09
CA GLN A 227 9.74 0.51 12.59
C GLN A 227 9.82 1.79 11.76
N VAL A 228 9.90 1.66 10.42
CA VAL A 228 10.03 2.82 9.54
C VAL A 228 8.87 3.80 9.76
N TYR A 229 7.63 3.35 9.67
CA TYR A 229 6.48 4.26 9.77
C TYR A 229 6.27 4.80 11.19
N LYS A 230 6.46 3.97 12.21
CA LYS A 230 6.32 4.40 13.61
C LYS A 230 7.42 5.38 14.01
N HIS A 231 8.67 5.09 13.62
CA HIS A 231 9.80 5.95 13.97
C HIS A 231 9.78 7.31 13.26
N LEU A 232 9.06 7.45 12.13
CA LEU A 232 8.80 8.77 11.52
C LEU A 232 8.05 9.73 12.45
N MET A 233 7.40 9.24 13.49
CA MET A 233 6.64 10.02 14.47
C MET A 233 7.35 10.11 15.84
N MET A 234 8.54 9.53 15.96
CA MET A 234 9.28 9.45 17.22
C MET A 234 10.57 10.30 17.20
N SER A 235 11.03 10.70 18.37
CA SER A 235 12.40 11.18 18.51
C SER A 235 13.39 10.01 18.54
N LEU A 236 14.67 10.28 18.27
CA LEU A 236 15.71 9.26 18.13
C LEU A 236 15.87 8.36 19.38
N GLY A 237 15.80 8.91 20.59
CA GLY A 237 15.98 8.15 21.83
C GLY A 237 14.97 7.00 21.96
N PRO A 238 13.66 7.28 22.03
CA PRO A 238 12.63 6.24 22.08
C PRO A 238 12.67 5.27 20.89
N ALA A 239 13.01 5.73 19.69
CA ALA A 239 13.17 4.84 18.52
C ALA A 239 14.33 3.85 18.69
N LEU A 240 15.45 4.27 19.30
CA LEU A 240 16.57 3.38 19.62
C LEU A 240 16.23 2.38 20.73
N GLU A 241 15.50 2.81 21.77
CA GLU A 241 15.04 1.93 22.84
C GLU A 241 14.15 0.81 22.29
N GLU A 242 13.17 1.15 21.44
CA GLU A 242 12.33 0.17 20.78
C GLU A 242 13.13 -0.75 19.85
N THR A 243 14.07 -0.20 19.08
CA THR A 243 14.96 -0.98 18.20
C THR A 243 15.75 -2.02 19.00
N ASN A 244 16.28 -1.67 20.17
CA ASN A 244 17.03 -2.61 21.01
C ASN A 244 16.15 -3.75 21.55
N ALA A 245 14.90 -3.44 21.93
CA ALA A 245 13.93 -4.45 22.36
C ALA A 245 13.59 -5.42 21.21
N LEU A 246 13.25 -4.89 20.03
CA LEU A 246 12.94 -5.68 18.84
C LEU A 246 14.14 -6.50 18.36
N MET A 247 15.36 -5.98 18.46
CA MET A 247 16.59 -6.71 18.14
C MET A 247 16.73 -7.92 19.06
N THR A 248 16.55 -7.72 20.37
CA THR A 248 16.65 -8.81 21.36
C THR A 248 15.67 -9.94 21.06
N GLU A 249 14.44 -9.61 20.65
CA GLU A 249 13.45 -10.59 20.22
C GLU A 249 13.85 -11.27 18.91
N SER A 250 14.36 -10.51 17.94
CA SER A 250 14.76 -11.02 16.63
C SER A 250 15.88 -12.05 16.73
N LEU A 251 16.85 -11.84 17.61
CA LEU A 251 17.95 -12.78 17.87
C LEU A 251 17.48 -14.14 18.43
N ARG A 252 16.28 -14.18 19.04
CA ARG A 252 15.69 -15.43 19.59
C ARG A 252 14.90 -16.21 18.56
N ARG A 253 14.55 -15.61 17.42
CA ARG A 253 13.72 -16.25 16.38
C ARG A 253 14.47 -17.34 15.65
N GLN A 254 13.70 -18.33 15.16
CA GLN A 254 14.23 -19.39 14.32
C GLN A 254 14.80 -18.84 13.00
N ASP A 255 14.19 -17.78 12.45
CA ASP A 255 14.66 -17.11 11.24
C ASP A 255 16.09 -16.55 11.38
N PHE A 256 16.48 -16.06 12.56
CA PHE A 256 17.86 -15.61 12.78
C PHE A 256 18.85 -16.79 12.68
N LYS A 257 18.51 -17.93 13.30
CA LYS A 257 19.35 -19.13 13.23
C LYS A 257 19.46 -19.65 11.81
N GLU A 258 18.33 -19.70 11.09
CA GLU A 258 18.27 -20.10 9.69
C GLU A 258 19.06 -19.15 8.79
N GLY A 259 18.94 -17.82 8.99
CA GLY A 259 19.70 -16.85 8.23
C GLY A 259 21.20 -17.01 8.38
N VAL A 260 21.69 -17.27 9.60
CA VAL A 260 23.11 -17.57 9.86
C VAL A 260 23.54 -18.90 9.24
N ALA A 261 22.74 -19.96 9.45
CA ALA A 261 23.06 -21.31 8.94
C ALA A 261 23.10 -21.33 7.42
N SER A 262 22.09 -20.80 6.76
CA SER A 262 22.00 -20.76 5.29
C SER A 262 23.15 -19.98 4.66
N TYR A 263 23.56 -18.87 5.28
CA TYR A 263 24.71 -18.07 4.83
C TYR A 263 26.02 -18.87 4.90
N LEU A 264 26.29 -19.54 6.03
CA LEU A 264 27.50 -20.34 6.23
C LEU A 264 27.53 -21.56 5.31
N GLU A 265 26.38 -22.19 5.09
CA GLU A 265 26.20 -23.35 4.22
C GLU A 265 26.08 -22.99 2.73
N LYS A 266 26.05 -21.71 2.38
CA LYS A 266 25.91 -21.19 1.01
C LYS A 266 24.68 -21.77 0.27
N ARG A 267 23.56 -21.89 0.97
CA ARG A 267 22.28 -22.33 0.42
C ARG A 267 21.19 -21.25 0.55
N PRO A 268 20.09 -21.33 -0.22
CA PRO A 268 18.93 -20.49 0.01
C PRO A 268 18.35 -20.69 1.42
N PRO A 269 17.92 -19.61 2.09
CA PRO A 269 17.27 -19.71 3.40
C PRO A 269 15.85 -20.28 3.28
N LYS A 270 15.37 -20.86 4.38
CA LYS A 270 14.00 -21.37 4.53
C LYS A 270 13.33 -20.68 5.72
N PHE A 271 12.89 -19.45 5.52
CA PHE A 271 12.26 -18.64 6.53
C PHE A 271 10.79 -19.02 6.76
N GLU A 272 10.31 -18.79 7.98
CA GLU A 272 8.90 -19.00 8.33
C GLU A 272 8.01 -17.94 7.70
N ARG A 273 6.80 -18.33 7.34
CA ARG A 273 5.76 -17.40 6.87
C ARG A 273 5.12 -16.67 8.06
N VAL A 274 4.70 -15.42 7.84
CA VAL A 274 3.97 -14.66 8.87
C VAL A 274 2.57 -15.26 9.06
N ARG A 275 2.27 -15.68 10.28
CA ARG A 275 0.95 -16.22 10.63
C ARG A 275 -0.11 -15.12 10.74
N PRO A 276 -1.38 -15.45 10.48
CA PRO A 276 -2.50 -14.55 10.76
C PRO A 276 -2.48 -14.07 12.21
N VAL A 277 -2.95 -12.85 12.45
CA VAL A 277 -3.20 -12.41 13.84
C VAL A 277 -4.43 -13.16 14.33
N SER A 278 -4.28 -13.90 15.43
CA SER A 278 -5.43 -14.42 16.18
C SER A 278 -6.21 -13.21 16.70
N ARG A 279 -7.38 -12.92 16.15
CA ARG A 279 -8.25 -11.87 16.72
C ARG A 279 -8.83 -12.39 18.03
N PRO A 280 -8.77 -11.62 19.13
CA PRO A 280 -9.51 -11.98 20.33
C PRO A 280 -11.01 -12.05 19.96
N GLY A 281 -11.61 -13.25 20.03
CA GLY A 281 -13.04 -13.47 19.77
C GLY A 281 -13.40 -14.39 18.61
N SER A 282 -12.46 -15.03 17.89
CA SER A 282 -12.78 -16.02 16.84
C SER A 282 -12.71 -17.49 17.30
N GLU A 283 -12.50 -17.75 18.58
CA GLU A 283 -12.69 -19.09 19.16
C GLU A 283 -14.12 -19.15 19.68
N ASN A 284 -15.05 -19.59 18.86
CA ASN A 284 -16.38 -20.20 19.13
C ASN A 284 -17.38 -19.77 18.04
N SER A 285 -17.37 -20.48 16.95
CA SER A 285 -18.55 -20.66 16.11
C SER A 285 -18.48 -22.04 15.45
#